data_1a829e3e7b9f9fc23be73441fa5945dc
#
_entry.id   1a829e3e7b9f9fc23be73441fa5945dc
#
_cell.length_a   1.000
_cell.length_b   1.000
_cell.length_c   1.000
_cell.angle_alpha   90.00
_cell.angle_beta   90.00
_cell.angle_gamma   90.00
#
_symmetry.space_group_name_H-M   'P 1'
#
loop_
_entity.id
_entity.type
_entity.pdbx_description
1 polymer ?
#
loop_
_entity_poly.entity_id
_entity_poly.type
_entity_poly.pdbx_seq_one_letter_code
_entity_poly.pdbx_strand_id
1 'polypeptide(L)'
;VIPVVYATSQLYSQKQFQKLNYPYTLDTLYNNAVVEKGSSTYQSQFKVLNLGLDDSYTIHQKKKTNKTYKLLQSLKNKILVLEFDVQNKKPKQAVSITINGIKNKLSKITSPYYNQNTHFTYLISNIKNDELIVSFSKGNYKLKNLKAYTLDDSIIKDREKEVDSLSLETGKDLINGTIDVSNSGYLITHLPYDQGYQIQIDEKNVKSEIVNTAFLGCKISKGKHRISIQFKPKGYHSGFVLSYLGMMIVVFNYIYERKKKNEE
;
A
#
# COMPACT_ATOMS: atom_id res chain seq x y z
N VAL A 1 -11.76 -3.82 -8.79
CA VAL A 1 -10.98 -3.12 -7.74
C VAL A 1 -11.37 -3.72 -6.41
N ILE A 2 -10.41 -4.14 -5.58
CA ILE A 2 -10.72 -4.65 -4.23
C ILE A 2 -11.40 -3.53 -3.43
N PRO A 3 -12.52 -3.81 -2.75
CA PRO A 3 -13.25 -2.82 -1.95
C PRO A 3 -12.40 -2.24 -0.83
N VAL A 4 -12.73 -1.02 -0.36
CA VAL A 4 -12.02 -0.35 0.75
C VAL A 4 -12.17 -1.13 2.07
N VAL A 5 -13.30 -1.80 2.26
CA VAL A 5 -13.56 -2.72 3.38
C VAL A 5 -14.16 -4.00 2.83
N TYR A 6 -13.56 -5.11 3.19
CA TYR A 6 -13.99 -6.44 2.74
C TYR A 6 -13.63 -7.51 3.75
N ALA A 7 -14.28 -8.67 3.63
CA ALA A 7 -13.92 -9.87 4.40
C ALA A 7 -13.33 -10.95 3.49
N THR A 8 -12.41 -11.73 4.03
CA THR A 8 -11.81 -12.88 3.33
C THR A 8 -11.40 -13.96 4.32
N SER A 9 -11.56 -15.21 3.90
CA SER A 9 -11.03 -16.38 4.57
C SER A 9 -9.67 -16.85 4.02
N GLN A 10 -9.19 -16.21 2.94
CA GLN A 10 -7.87 -16.47 2.38
C GLN A 10 -6.81 -15.76 3.23
N LEU A 11 -6.14 -16.53 4.10
CA LEU A 11 -5.21 -15.97 5.09
C LEU A 11 -3.79 -16.44 4.81
N TYR A 12 -2.80 -15.54 4.98
CA TYR A 12 -1.38 -15.83 4.85
C TYR A 12 -0.63 -15.43 6.11
N SER A 13 0.35 -16.25 6.53
CA SER A 13 1.13 -15.95 7.73
C SER A 13 2.07 -14.77 7.52
N GLN A 14 2.04 -13.78 8.41
CA GLN A 14 2.96 -12.64 8.40
C GLN A 14 4.43 -13.08 8.45
N LYS A 15 4.76 -14.09 9.27
CA LYS A 15 6.12 -14.63 9.38
C LYS A 15 6.65 -15.21 8.06
N GLN A 16 5.79 -15.83 7.26
CA GLN A 16 6.18 -16.34 5.95
C GLN A 16 6.18 -15.24 4.89
N PHE A 17 5.23 -14.30 4.95
CA PHE A 17 5.19 -13.16 4.06
C PHE A 17 6.48 -12.33 4.12
N GLN A 18 7.03 -12.12 5.31
CA GLN A 18 8.31 -11.41 5.51
C GLN A 18 9.53 -12.08 4.86
N LYS A 19 9.42 -13.36 4.48
CA LYS A 19 10.49 -14.08 3.77
C LYS A 19 10.36 -13.99 2.24
N LEU A 20 9.24 -13.48 1.74
CA LEU A 20 9.02 -13.35 0.31
C LEU A 20 9.78 -12.15 -0.23
N ASN A 21 10.41 -12.32 -1.38
CA ASN A 21 11.00 -11.24 -2.14
C ASN A 21 9.97 -10.65 -3.13
N TYR A 22 10.20 -9.41 -3.54
CA TYR A 22 9.49 -8.81 -4.65
C TYR A 22 9.79 -9.60 -5.96
N PRO A 23 8.83 -9.85 -6.87
CA PRO A 23 7.44 -9.41 -6.83
C PRO A 23 6.47 -10.40 -6.16
N TYR A 24 6.95 -11.51 -5.58
CA TYR A 24 6.11 -12.55 -4.99
C TYR A 24 5.24 -12.06 -3.82
N THR A 25 5.64 -10.95 -3.21
CA THR A 25 4.82 -10.27 -2.20
C THR A 25 3.56 -9.63 -2.78
N LEU A 26 3.56 -9.21 -4.06
CA LEU A 26 2.46 -8.48 -4.67
C LEU A 26 1.20 -9.34 -4.80
N ASP A 27 1.29 -10.45 -5.49
CA ASP A 27 0.14 -11.33 -5.70
C ASP A 27 -0.24 -12.09 -4.44
N THR A 28 0.72 -12.41 -3.55
CA THR A 28 0.44 -12.96 -2.23
C THR A 28 -0.42 -12.00 -1.41
N LEU A 29 -0.06 -10.72 -1.35
CA LEU A 29 -0.82 -9.70 -0.63
C LEU A 29 -2.17 -9.41 -1.30
N TYR A 30 -2.23 -9.50 -2.62
CA TYR A 30 -3.46 -9.29 -3.38
C TYR A 30 -4.48 -10.41 -3.15
N ASN A 31 -4.02 -11.66 -3.09
CA ASN A 31 -4.89 -12.83 -2.97
C ASN A 31 -5.19 -13.23 -1.53
N ASN A 32 -4.45 -12.74 -0.55
CA ASN A 32 -4.60 -13.14 0.85
C ASN A 32 -4.62 -11.94 1.78
N ALA A 33 -5.28 -12.10 2.92
CA ALA A 33 -5.03 -11.24 4.07
C ALA A 33 -3.81 -11.75 4.83
N VAL A 34 -2.78 -10.91 4.92
CA VAL A 34 -1.59 -11.23 5.72
C VAL A 34 -1.89 -10.92 7.17
N VAL A 35 -1.88 -11.96 8.01
CA VAL A 35 -2.23 -11.90 9.44
C VAL A 35 -1.19 -12.65 10.27
N GLU A 36 -1.15 -12.38 11.57
CA GLU A 36 -0.16 -12.99 12.47
C GLU A 36 -0.23 -14.54 12.43
N LYS A 37 -1.44 -15.10 12.50
CA LYS A 37 -1.71 -16.55 12.51
C LYS A 37 -2.50 -16.96 11.27
N GLY A 38 -1.90 -16.82 10.08
CA GLY A 38 -2.49 -17.29 8.82
C GLY A 38 -2.00 -18.70 8.44
N SER A 39 -2.77 -19.38 7.58
CA SER A 39 -2.24 -20.53 6.85
C SER A 39 -1.33 -20.04 5.73
N SER A 40 -0.46 -20.88 5.20
CA SER A 40 0.55 -20.45 4.24
C SER A 40 0.65 -21.42 3.08
N THR A 41 -0.51 -21.75 2.53
CA THR A 41 -0.60 -22.67 1.38
C THR A 41 -0.54 -21.95 0.03
N TYR A 42 -0.76 -20.63 0.00
CA TYR A 42 -0.70 -19.87 -1.24
C TYR A 42 0.73 -19.83 -1.79
N GLN A 43 0.87 -20.12 -3.08
CA GLN A 43 2.12 -19.95 -3.81
C GLN A 43 1.94 -18.84 -4.84
N SER A 44 2.89 -17.91 -4.87
CA SER A 44 2.88 -16.82 -5.85
C SER A 44 2.84 -17.37 -7.26
N GLN A 45 2.03 -16.75 -8.10
CA GLN A 45 1.85 -17.12 -9.51
C GLN A 45 2.77 -16.34 -10.45
N PHE A 46 3.61 -15.45 -9.93
CA PHE A 46 4.65 -14.81 -10.72
C PHE A 46 5.64 -15.85 -11.27
N LYS A 47 5.88 -15.77 -12.57
CA LYS A 47 6.85 -16.60 -13.28
C LYS A 47 8.02 -15.74 -13.74
N VAL A 48 9.24 -16.23 -13.54
CA VAL A 48 10.44 -15.59 -14.09
C VAL A 48 10.34 -15.56 -15.60
N LEU A 49 10.59 -14.39 -16.19
CA LEU A 49 10.63 -14.17 -17.63
C LEU A 49 12.08 -13.98 -18.08
N ASN A 50 12.55 -14.86 -18.94
CA ASN A 50 13.83 -14.65 -19.61
C ASN A 50 13.64 -13.70 -20.80
N LEU A 51 14.21 -12.51 -20.72
CA LEU A 51 14.18 -11.50 -21.79
C LEU A 51 15.30 -11.70 -22.83
N GLY A 52 16.19 -12.65 -22.66
CA GLY A 52 17.38 -12.81 -23.52
C GLY A 52 18.35 -11.64 -23.42
N LEU A 53 18.34 -10.94 -22.29
CA LEU A 53 19.17 -9.73 -22.07
C LEU A 53 20.33 -10.07 -21.12
N ASP A 54 21.44 -9.34 -21.29
CA ASP A 54 22.59 -9.46 -20.40
C ASP A 54 22.27 -8.89 -19.00
N ASP A 55 23.00 -9.37 -17.98
CA ASP A 55 22.84 -8.91 -16.60
C ASP A 55 23.20 -7.43 -16.38
N SER A 56 23.85 -6.81 -17.35
CA SER A 56 24.26 -5.41 -17.23
C SER A 56 24.36 -4.66 -18.56
N TYR A 57 23.94 -3.40 -18.54
CA TYR A 57 24.01 -2.49 -19.67
C TYR A 57 24.65 -1.17 -19.28
N THR A 58 25.60 -0.69 -20.08
CA THR A 58 26.13 0.67 -19.95
C THR A 58 25.36 1.60 -20.88
N ILE A 59 24.78 2.62 -20.30
CA ILE A 59 24.01 3.65 -21.01
C ILE A 59 24.85 4.91 -21.07
N HIS A 60 25.16 5.36 -22.30
CA HIS A 60 25.86 6.60 -22.56
C HIS A 60 25.04 7.44 -23.54
N GLN A 61 24.29 8.43 -23.02
CA GLN A 61 23.39 9.26 -23.82
C GLN A 61 23.77 10.74 -23.74
N LYS A 62 24.04 11.36 -24.87
CA LYS A 62 24.29 12.82 -24.99
C LYS A 62 23.00 13.63 -24.86
N LYS A 63 21.85 13.05 -25.24
CA LYS A 63 20.48 13.62 -25.13
C LYS A 63 19.47 12.54 -24.72
N LYS A 64 18.27 12.94 -24.39
CA LYS A 64 17.16 11.99 -24.15
C LYS A 64 16.93 11.16 -25.42
N THR A 65 16.85 9.84 -25.28
CA THR A 65 16.75 8.91 -26.41
C THR A 65 15.64 7.89 -26.11
N ASN A 66 14.81 7.63 -27.10
CA ASN A 66 13.81 6.57 -27.06
C ASN A 66 14.30 5.36 -27.86
N LYS A 67 14.03 4.18 -27.36
CA LYS A 67 14.28 2.91 -28.04
C LYS A 67 13.06 2.00 -27.86
N THR A 68 12.75 1.25 -28.91
CA THR A 68 11.71 0.22 -28.86
C THR A 68 12.38 -1.14 -28.87
N TYR A 69 11.97 -1.98 -27.93
CA TYR A 69 12.43 -3.37 -27.79
C TYR A 69 11.26 -4.29 -28.03
N LYS A 70 11.40 -5.19 -29.00
CA LYS A 70 10.42 -6.23 -29.28
C LYS A 70 10.67 -7.41 -28.33
N LEU A 71 9.61 -7.87 -27.68
CA LEU A 71 9.67 -9.02 -26.80
C LEU A 71 9.71 -10.32 -27.60
N LEU A 72 10.41 -11.32 -27.07
CA LEU A 72 10.54 -12.63 -27.71
C LEU A 72 9.25 -13.47 -27.64
N GLN A 73 8.34 -13.11 -26.74
CA GLN A 73 7.06 -13.80 -26.54
C GLN A 73 5.96 -12.78 -26.24
N SER A 74 4.72 -13.16 -26.58
CA SER A 74 3.57 -12.29 -26.31
C SER A 74 3.26 -12.20 -24.83
N LEU A 75 3.01 -10.96 -24.38
CA LEU A 75 2.57 -10.63 -23.04
C LEU A 75 1.11 -10.12 -23.03
N LYS A 76 0.32 -10.53 -24.02
CA LYS A 76 -1.11 -10.26 -24.02
C LYS A 76 -1.77 -10.84 -22.77
N ASN A 77 -2.63 -10.07 -22.11
CA ASN A 77 -3.30 -10.44 -20.86
C ASN A 77 -2.35 -10.79 -19.71
N LYS A 78 -1.14 -10.25 -19.74
CA LYS A 78 -0.16 -10.43 -18.66
C LYS A 78 0.28 -9.10 -18.09
N ILE A 79 0.65 -9.15 -16.82
CA ILE A 79 1.35 -8.09 -16.12
C ILE A 79 2.83 -8.43 -16.18
N LEU A 80 3.64 -7.48 -16.62
CA LEU A 80 5.10 -7.56 -16.62
C LEU A 80 5.65 -6.75 -15.44
N VAL A 81 6.49 -7.38 -14.65
CA VAL A 81 7.34 -6.71 -13.66
C VAL A 81 8.77 -6.70 -14.18
N LEU A 82 9.36 -5.52 -14.21
CA LEU A 82 10.79 -5.33 -14.50
C LEU A 82 11.45 -4.67 -13.30
N GLU A 83 12.60 -5.17 -12.88
CA GLU A 83 13.42 -4.54 -11.85
C GLU A 83 14.89 -4.57 -12.23
N PHE A 84 15.61 -3.51 -11.89
CA PHE A 84 17.06 -3.43 -12.08
C PHE A 84 17.67 -2.32 -11.23
N ASP A 85 18.95 -2.44 -10.97
CA ASP A 85 19.72 -1.43 -10.24
C ASP A 85 20.33 -0.41 -11.20
N VAL A 86 20.38 0.84 -10.78
CA VAL A 86 20.96 1.95 -11.51
C VAL A 86 22.19 2.47 -10.79
N GLN A 87 23.36 2.30 -11.41
CA GLN A 87 24.62 2.91 -10.97
C GLN A 87 24.88 4.19 -11.77
N ASN A 88 24.69 5.35 -11.14
CA ASN A 88 24.94 6.63 -11.76
C ASN A 88 26.43 7.02 -11.64
N LYS A 89 27.16 7.05 -12.76
CA LYS A 89 28.58 7.44 -12.80
C LYS A 89 28.81 8.95 -12.68
N LYS A 90 27.73 9.76 -12.76
CA LYS A 90 27.76 11.22 -12.60
C LYS A 90 26.72 11.66 -11.56
N PRO A 91 27.00 11.54 -10.27
CA PRO A 91 26.01 11.73 -9.21
C PRO A 91 25.40 13.15 -9.14
N LYS A 92 26.07 14.16 -9.73
CA LYS A 92 25.52 15.52 -9.89
C LYS A 92 24.46 15.64 -10.99
N GLN A 93 24.21 14.59 -11.77
CA GLN A 93 23.19 14.53 -12.82
C GLN A 93 22.12 13.51 -12.43
N ALA A 94 20.84 13.86 -12.56
CA ALA A 94 19.75 12.92 -12.34
C ALA A 94 19.69 11.88 -13.47
N VAL A 95 19.27 10.66 -13.14
CA VAL A 95 18.95 9.60 -14.11
C VAL A 95 17.46 9.33 -14.08
N SER A 96 16.82 9.30 -15.24
CA SER A 96 15.45 8.81 -15.36
C SER A 96 15.31 7.86 -16.54
N ILE A 97 14.52 6.80 -16.30
CA ILE A 97 14.14 5.83 -17.32
C ILE A 97 12.63 5.74 -17.30
N THR A 98 12.03 5.78 -18.48
CA THR A 98 10.57 5.63 -18.65
C THR A 98 10.33 4.41 -19.51
N ILE A 99 9.50 3.48 -19.08
CA ILE A 99 9.13 2.28 -19.84
C ILE A 99 7.60 2.27 -19.98
N ASN A 100 7.12 2.26 -21.21
CA ASN A 100 5.68 2.32 -21.54
C ASN A 100 4.91 3.40 -20.75
N GLY A 101 5.52 4.60 -20.61
CA GLY A 101 4.93 5.73 -19.90
C GLY A 101 5.22 5.77 -18.39
N ILE A 102 5.62 4.67 -17.77
CA ILE A 102 5.95 4.61 -16.34
C ILE A 102 7.39 5.11 -16.12
N LYS A 103 7.56 6.14 -15.30
CA LYS A 103 8.84 6.80 -15.07
C LYS A 103 9.41 6.50 -13.70
N ASN A 104 10.64 6.01 -13.66
CA ASN A 104 11.49 6.00 -12.46
C ASN A 104 12.58 7.05 -12.57
N LYS A 105 13.00 7.61 -11.43
CA LYS A 105 14.01 8.66 -11.36
C LYS A 105 14.89 8.49 -10.13
N LEU A 106 16.20 8.53 -10.33
CA LEU A 106 17.21 8.77 -9.31
C LEU A 106 17.58 10.25 -9.36
N SER A 107 17.37 10.98 -8.27
CA SER A 107 17.69 12.40 -8.16
C SER A 107 19.21 12.62 -8.21
N LYS A 108 19.66 13.83 -8.60
CA LYS A 108 21.06 14.23 -8.41
C LYS A 108 21.37 14.33 -6.92
N ILE A 109 22.60 14.00 -6.51
CA ILE A 109 23.04 14.02 -5.11
C ILE A 109 22.90 15.41 -4.45
N THR A 110 22.97 16.48 -5.26
CA THR A 110 22.81 17.86 -4.79
C THR A 110 21.34 18.30 -4.71
N SER A 111 20.36 17.40 -4.92
CA SER A 111 18.95 17.73 -4.77
C SER A 111 18.60 17.93 -3.30
N PRO A 112 17.83 18.97 -2.91
CA PRO A 112 17.32 19.14 -1.55
C PRO A 112 16.59 17.90 -1.03
N TYR A 113 15.92 17.18 -1.93
CA TYR A 113 15.20 15.93 -1.65
C TYR A 113 15.83 14.80 -2.46
N TYR A 114 17.04 14.38 -2.08
CA TYR A 114 17.69 13.24 -2.71
C TYR A 114 16.96 11.95 -2.36
N ASN A 115 16.38 11.30 -3.37
CA ASN A 115 15.47 10.17 -3.15
C ASN A 115 16.17 8.80 -3.01
N GLN A 116 17.48 8.72 -3.21
CA GLN A 116 18.28 7.49 -3.14
C GLN A 116 17.72 6.31 -3.95
N ASN A 117 16.84 6.57 -4.91
CA ASN A 117 16.18 5.55 -5.70
C ASN A 117 17.16 4.94 -6.72
N THR A 118 17.97 3.99 -6.26
CA THR A 118 18.93 3.25 -7.10
C THR A 118 18.35 1.94 -7.65
N HIS A 119 17.23 1.48 -7.13
CA HIS A 119 16.52 0.30 -7.60
C HIS A 119 15.23 0.72 -8.32
N PHE A 120 15.18 0.47 -9.63
CA PHE A 120 14.03 0.84 -10.45
C PHE A 120 13.13 -0.36 -10.66
N THR A 121 11.84 -0.17 -10.38
CA THR A 121 10.80 -1.20 -10.54
C THR A 121 9.68 -0.67 -11.44
N TYR A 122 9.21 -1.49 -12.36
CA TYR A 122 8.13 -1.19 -13.29
C TYR A 122 7.09 -2.29 -13.24
N LEU A 123 5.83 -1.92 -13.07
CA LEU A 123 4.67 -2.80 -13.19
C LEU A 123 3.90 -2.36 -14.44
N ILE A 124 3.90 -3.17 -15.48
CA ILE A 124 3.39 -2.82 -16.81
C ILE A 124 2.29 -3.80 -17.19
N SER A 125 1.12 -3.29 -17.50
CA SER A 125 -0.01 -4.04 -18.06
C SER A 125 -0.34 -3.54 -19.46
N ASN A 126 -1.18 -4.27 -20.19
CA ASN A 126 -1.67 -3.88 -21.52
C ASN A 126 -0.54 -3.57 -22.50
N ILE A 127 0.48 -4.43 -22.56
CA ILE A 127 1.59 -4.30 -23.51
C ILE A 127 1.05 -4.50 -24.92
N LYS A 128 1.16 -3.45 -25.76
CA LYS A 128 0.70 -3.45 -27.13
C LYS A 128 1.84 -3.93 -28.06
N ASN A 129 1.47 -4.72 -29.06
CA ASN A 129 2.39 -5.20 -30.13
C ASN A 129 3.61 -5.96 -29.60
N ASP A 130 3.57 -6.44 -28.34
CA ASP A 130 4.70 -7.06 -27.66
C ASP A 130 5.98 -6.19 -27.69
N GLU A 131 5.79 -4.87 -27.49
CA GLU A 131 6.87 -3.89 -27.51
C GLU A 131 7.00 -3.13 -26.20
N LEU A 132 8.26 -2.89 -25.81
CA LEU A 132 8.62 -1.99 -24.72
C LEU A 132 9.24 -0.71 -25.30
N ILE A 133 8.57 0.40 -25.09
CA ILE A 133 9.09 1.73 -25.45
C ILE A 133 9.84 2.29 -24.26
N VAL A 134 11.18 2.34 -24.39
CA VAL A 134 12.06 2.78 -23.30
C VAL A 134 12.69 4.12 -23.63
N SER A 135 12.51 5.10 -22.76
CA SER A 135 13.11 6.43 -22.84
C SER A 135 14.23 6.57 -21.81
N PHE A 136 15.45 6.75 -22.27
CA PHE A 136 16.62 6.97 -21.44
C PHE A 136 16.92 8.47 -21.33
N SER A 137 17.17 8.98 -20.11
CA SER A 137 17.65 10.34 -19.91
C SER A 137 19.10 10.51 -20.42
N LYS A 138 19.48 11.76 -20.69
CA LYS A 138 20.90 12.10 -20.84
C LYS A 138 21.69 11.63 -19.61
N GLY A 139 22.88 11.04 -19.82
CA GLY A 139 23.75 10.62 -18.73
C GLY A 139 24.68 9.49 -19.08
N ASN A 140 25.51 9.13 -18.10
CA ASN A 140 26.40 7.98 -18.14
C ASN A 140 26.10 7.15 -16.89
N TYR A 141 25.42 6.02 -17.05
CA TYR A 141 25.00 5.15 -15.97
C TYR A 141 24.97 3.68 -16.40
N LYS A 142 25.06 2.78 -15.46
CA LYS A 142 25.03 1.33 -15.69
C LYS A 142 23.75 0.76 -15.07
N LEU A 143 23.07 -0.09 -15.82
CA LEU A 143 21.99 -0.94 -15.33
C LEU A 143 22.59 -2.29 -14.95
N LYS A 144 22.14 -2.88 -13.84
CA LYS A 144 22.60 -4.18 -13.34
C LYS A 144 21.45 -4.96 -12.76
N ASN A 145 21.65 -6.26 -12.61
CA ASN A 145 20.71 -7.16 -11.94
C ASN A 145 19.31 -7.08 -12.56
N LEU A 146 19.25 -7.06 -13.89
CA LEU A 146 17.98 -7.00 -14.61
C LEU A 146 17.20 -8.29 -14.39
N LYS A 147 15.98 -8.16 -13.85
CA LYS A 147 15.05 -9.26 -13.64
C LYS A 147 13.69 -8.91 -14.23
N ALA A 148 13.05 -9.91 -14.76
CA ALA A 148 11.71 -9.80 -15.32
C ALA A 148 10.82 -10.93 -14.82
N TYR A 149 9.55 -10.60 -14.60
CA TYR A 149 8.55 -11.55 -14.15
C TYR A 149 7.24 -11.28 -14.85
N THR A 150 6.43 -12.32 -15.00
CA THR A 150 5.08 -12.20 -15.56
C THR A 150 4.06 -12.82 -14.64
N LEU A 151 2.87 -12.22 -14.65
CA LEU A 151 1.67 -12.69 -13.97
C LEU A 151 0.50 -12.62 -14.93
N ASP A 152 -0.39 -13.61 -14.91
CA ASP A 152 -1.64 -13.55 -15.68
C ASP A 152 -2.59 -12.51 -15.09
N ASP A 153 -3.21 -11.68 -15.91
CA ASP A 153 -4.08 -10.60 -15.45
C ASP A 153 -5.46 -11.09 -14.97
N SER A 154 -5.81 -12.35 -15.24
CA SER A 154 -7.04 -12.99 -14.75
C SER A 154 -7.12 -13.00 -13.23
N ILE A 155 -5.97 -13.13 -12.56
CA ILE A 155 -5.87 -13.09 -11.09
C ILE A 155 -6.58 -11.87 -10.50
N ILE A 156 -6.44 -10.70 -11.14
CA ILE A 156 -7.08 -9.47 -10.66
C ILE A 156 -8.61 -9.56 -10.78
N LYS A 157 -9.09 -10.13 -11.88
CA LYS A 157 -10.54 -10.25 -12.16
C LYS A 157 -11.22 -11.29 -11.28
N ASP A 158 -10.53 -12.39 -11.00
CA ASP A 158 -11.08 -13.49 -10.21
C ASP A 158 -11.17 -13.10 -8.73
N ARG A 159 -10.18 -12.39 -8.22
CA ARG A 159 -10.15 -11.97 -6.81
C ARG A 159 -11.33 -11.09 -6.40
N GLU A 160 -11.83 -10.23 -7.29
CA GLU A 160 -12.99 -9.38 -6.99
C GLU A 160 -14.25 -10.18 -6.66
N LYS A 161 -14.34 -11.42 -7.15
CA LYS A 161 -15.48 -12.32 -6.91
C LYS A 161 -15.34 -13.15 -5.63
N GLU A 162 -14.14 -13.20 -5.07
CA GLU A 162 -13.81 -14.06 -3.92
C GLU A 162 -13.85 -13.33 -2.57
N VAL A 163 -14.09 -12.01 -2.57
CA VAL A 163 -14.16 -11.22 -1.34
C VAL A 163 -15.59 -10.77 -1.06
N ASP A 164 -15.99 -10.85 0.19
CA ASP A 164 -17.25 -10.29 0.65
C ASP A 164 -17.06 -8.78 0.91
N SER A 165 -17.82 -7.95 0.22
CA SER A 165 -17.69 -6.48 0.26
C SER A 165 -18.62 -5.86 1.29
N LEU A 166 -18.16 -4.83 2.00
CA LEU A 166 -19.02 -4.02 2.85
C LEU A 166 -19.91 -3.12 1.99
N SER A 167 -21.22 -3.20 2.20
CA SER A 167 -22.18 -2.22 1.69
C SER A 167 -22.19 -1.02 2.63
N LEU A 168 -21.62 0.10 2.16
CA LEU A 168 -21.50 1.32 2.97
C LEU A 168 -22.86 1.95 3.22
N GLU A 169 -23.07 2.43 4.45
CA GLU A 169 -24.25 3.16 4.89
C GLU A 169 -23.87 4.55 5.39
N THR A 170 -24.76 5.52 5.25
CA THR A 170 -24.60 6.83 5.84
C THR A 170 -24.75 6.74 7.37
N GLY A 171 -23.78 7.24 8.12
CA GLY A 171 -23.77 7.18 9.58
C GLY A 171 -22.91 8.28 10.20
N LYS A 172 -22.86 8.29 11.54
CA LYS A 172 -22.04 9.25 12.31
C LYS A 172 -20.58 8.80 12.44
N ASP A 173 -20.32 7.51 12.25
CA ASP A 173 -18.98 6.93 12.37
C ASP A 173 -18.19 7.10 11.08
N LEU A 174 -16.89 6.88 11.12
CA LEU A 174 -16.01 6.99 9.98
C LEU A 174 -16.42 6.01 8.85
N ILE A 175 -16.77 4.79 9.24
CA ILE A 175 -17.29 3.74 8.33
C ILE A 175 -18.47 3.07 9.01
N ASN A 176 -19.59 2.97 8.30
CA ASN A 176 -20.76 2.20 8.68
C ASN A 176 -21.23 1.37 7.51
N GLY A 177 -21.74 0.19 7.78
CA GLY A 177 -22.30 -0.64 6.70
C GLY A 177 -22.66 -2.03 7.16
N THR A 178 -23.16 -2.82 6.21
CA THR A 178 -23.51 -4.22 6.38
C THR A 178 -22.67 -5.09 5.44
N ILE A 179 -22.33 -6.28 5.90
CA ILE A 179 -21.57 -7.27 5.15
C ILE A 179 -22.18 -8.65 5.36
N ASP A 180 -22.26 -9.45 4.27
CA ASP A 180 -22.62 -10.86 4.35
C ASP A 180 -21.37 -11.71 4.14
N VAL A 181 -20.86 -12.28 5.21
CA VAL A 181 -19.58 -13.01 5.24
C VAL A 181 -19.81 -14.47 4.91
N SER A 182 -19.32 -14.90 3.77
CA SER A 182 -19.48 -16.27 3.26
C SER A 182 -18.74 -17.31 4.13
N ASN A 183 -17.55 -16.96 4.63
CA ASN A 183 -16.73 -17.84 5.46
C ASN A 183 -16.02 -17.05 6.56
N SER A 184 -15.92 -17.60 7.76
CA SER A 184 -15.19 -16.97 8.86
C SER A 184 -13.73 -16.67 8.46
N GLY A 185 -13.26 -15.48 8.82
CA GLY A 185 -11.93 -15.01 8.44
C GLY A 185 -11.57 -13.67 9.07
N TYR A 186 -11.15 -12.72 8.25
CA TYR A 186 -10.79 -11.37 8.67
C TYR A 186 -11.54 -10.31 7.87
N LEU A 187 -12.03 -9.30 8.57
CA LEU A 187 -12.41 -8.01 8.01
C LEU A 187 -11.14 -7.20 7.80
N ILE A 188 -10.94 -6.74 6.59
CA ILE A 188 -9.78 -5.96 6.16
C ILE A 188 -10.24 -4.55 5.78
N THR A 189 -9.51 -3.54 6.22
CA THR A 189 -9.72 -2.16 5.78
C THR A 189 -8.48 -1.62 5.08
N HIS A 190 -8.63 -0.54 4.33
CA HIS A 190 -7.49 0.23 3.80
C HIS A 190 -7.12 1.42 4.72
N LEU A 191 -7.62 1.43 5.96
CA LEU A 191 -7.20 2.39 6.98
C LEU A 191 -5.85 1.95 7.56
N PRO A 192 -4.84 2.81 7.63
CA PRO A 192 -3.62 2.53 8.38
C PRO A 192 -3.95 2.17 9.83
N TYR A 193 -3.28 1.16 10.38
CA TYR A 193 -3.53 0.76 11.77
C TYR A 193 -3.16 1.86 12.74
N ASP A 194 -4.09 2.21 13.62
CA ASP A 194 -3.87 3.06 14.79
C ASP A 194 -4.68 2.52 15.98
N GLN A 195 -4.14 2.64 17.18
CA GLN A 195 -4.81 2.18 18.42
C GLN A 195 -6.06 3.01 18.77
N GLY A 196 -6.24 4.18 18.15
CA GLY A 196 -7.42 5.02 18.30
C GLY A 196 -8.64 4.48 17.56
N TYR A 197 -8.47 3.53 16.63
CA TYR A 197 -9.62 2.93 15.96
C TYR A 197 -10.35 1.92 16.86
N GLN A 198 -11.67 2.05 16.89
CA GLN A 198 -12.59 1.12 17.53
C GLN A 198 -13.47 0.49 16.46
N ILE A 199 -13.40 -0.84 16.34
CA ILE A 199 -14.25 -1.61 15.44
C ILE A 199 -15.37 -2.24 16.25
N GLN A 200 -16.60 -2.08 15.78
CA GLN A 200 -17.77 -2.77 16.30
C GLN A 200 -18.35 -3.69 15.24
N ILE A 201 -18.65 -4.90 15.63
CA ILE A 201 -19.41 -5.87 14.85
C ILE A 201 -20.68 -6.18 15.66
N ASP A 202 -21.85 -5.93 15.05
CA ASP A 202 -23.16 -6.11 15.70
C ASP A 202 -23.21 -5.41 17.08
N GLU A 203 -22.79 -4.14 17.09
CA GLU A 203 -22.74 -3.26 18.28
C GLU A 203 -21.74 -3.70 19.36
N LYS A 204 -20.99 -4.78 19.17
CA LYS A 204 -19.99 -5.28 20.12
C LYS A 204 -18.58 -4.85 19.70
N ASN A 205 -17.81 -4.28 20.63
CA ASN A 205 -16.42 -3.95 20.39
C ASN A 205 -15.61 -5.23 20.13
N VAL A 206 -14.83 -5.23 19.06
CA VAL A 206 -13.91 -6.31 18.72
C VAL A 206 -12.47 -5.83 18.76
N LYS A 207 -11.56 -6.75 19.07
CA LYS A 207 -10.14 -6.44 19.09
C LYS A 207 -9.64 -6.16 17.67
N SER A 208 -9.10 -4.96 17.44
CA SER A 208 -8.41 -4.62 16.21
C SER A 208 -7.02 -5.27 16.14
N GLU A 209 -6.62 -5.66 14.95
CA GLU A 209 -5.32 -6.29 14.68
C GLU A 209 -4.68 -5.62 13.45
N ILE A 210 -3.35 -5.70 13.34
CA ILE A 210 -2.65 -5.29 12.13
C ILE A 210 -2.82 -6.38 11.09
N VAL A 211 -3.36 -6.01 9.93
CA VAL A 211 -3.48 -6.89 8.76
C VAL A 211 -2.71 -6.29 7.59
N ASN A 212 -2.32 -7.12 6.63
CA ASN A 212 -1.59 -6.68 5.44
C ASN A 212 -0.40 -5.77 5.78
N THR A 213 0.30 -6.12 6.87
CA THR A 213 1.50 -5.45 7.40
C THR A 213 1.31 -4.06 8.02
N ALA A 214 0.26 -3.30 7.65
CA ALA A 214 0.11 -1.92 8.08
C ALA A 214 -1.35 -1.46 8.27
N PHE A 215 -2.33 -2.26 7.88
CA PHE A 215 -3.72 -1.84 7.86
C PHE A 215 -4.51 -2.35 9.06
N LEU A 216 -5.62 -1.68 9.32
CA LEU A 216 -6.58 -2.04 10.36
C LEU A 216 -7.44 -3.21 9.90
N GLY A 217 -7.61 -4.21 10.75
CA GLY A 217 -8.55 -5.32 10.55
C GLY A 217 -8.94 -5.99 11.85
N CYS A 218 -9.81 -6.97 11.76
CA CYS A 218 -10.22 -7.80 12.90
C CYS A 218 -10.74 -9.15 12.41
N LYS A 219 -10.86 -10.11 13.31
CA LYS A 219 -11.56 -11.38 13.03
C LYS A 219 -13.04 -11.15 12.83
N ILE A 220 -13.63 -11.89 11.90
CA ILE A 220 -15.07 -11.86 11.63
C ILE A 220 -15.57 -13.28 11.39
N SER A 221 -16.77 -13.59 11.92
CA SER A 221 -17.42 -14.87 11.71
C SER A 221 -18.21 -14.90 10.40
N LYS A 222 -18.60 -16.08 9.96
CA LYS A 222 -19.59 -16.25 8.88
C LYS A 222 -20.93 -15.67 9.31
N GLY A 223 -21.66 -15.03 8.38
CA GLY A 223 -23.00 -14.51 8.57
C GLY A 223 -23.13 -13.04 8.18
N LYS A 224 -24.32 -12.50 8.39
CA LYS A 224 -24.62 -11.09 8.17
C LYS A 224 -24.22 -10.28 9.39
N HIS A 225 -23.46 -9.23 9.18
CA HIS A 225 -22.95 -8.39 10.24
C HIS A 225 -23.14 -6.90 9.92
N ARG A 226 -23.38 -6.13 10.95
CA ARG A 226 -23.31 -4.67 10.91
C ARG A 226 -21.97 -4.21 11.43
N ILE A 227 -21.25 -3.42 10.63
CA ILE A 227 -19.92 -2.93 10.94
C ILE A 227 -19.97 -1.42 11.23
N SER A 228 -19.32 -1.01 12.31
CA SER A 228 -19.05 0.39 12.60
C SER A 228 -17.57 0.56 12.96
N ILE A 229 -16.93 1.56 12.40
CA ILE A 229 -15.53 1.93 12.69
C ILE A 229 -15.48 3.39 13.09
N GLN A 230 -15.02 3.66 14.31
CA GLN A 230 -14.84 4.98 14.89
C GLN A 230 -13.35 5.26 15.12
N PHE A 231 -12.97 6.52 15.11
CA PHE A 231 -11.61 6.95 15.48
C PHE A 231 -11.68 7.86 16.71
N LYS A 232 -11.02 7.43 17.79
CA LYS A 232 -10.88 8.19 19.04
C LYS A 232 -9.40 8.30 19.37
N PRO A 233 -8.73 9.43 19.08
CA PRO A 233 -7.29 9.58 19.33
C PRO A 233 -6.96 9.37 20.81
N LYS A 234 -5.80 8.78 21.08
CA LYS A 234 -5.27 8.69 22.44
C LYS A 234 -5.18 10.09 23.05
N GLY A 235 -5.58 10.22 24.31
CA GLY A 235 -5.54 11.50 25.01
C GLY A 235 -6.74 12.42 24.74
N TYR A 236 -7.67 12.06 23.86
CA TYR A 236 -8.86 12.88 23.58
C TYR A 236 -9.63 13.23 24.87
N HIS A 237 -9.95 12.23 25.69
CA HIS A 237 -10.66 12.46 26.95
C HIS A 237 -9.81 13.21 27.98
N SER A 238 -8.53 12.89 28.11
CA SER A 238 -7.61 13.60 29.02
C SER A 238 -7.40 15.06 28.60
N GLY A 239 -7.26 15.32 27.30
CA GLY A 239 -7.18 16.68 26.76
C GLY A 239 -8.45 17.49 27.02
N PHE A 240 -9.62 16.87 26.86
CA PHE A 240 -10.90 17.51 27.16
C PHE A 240 -11.02 17.86 28.65
N VAL A 241 -10.67 16.95 29.56
CA VAL A 241 -10.68 17.19 31.01
C VAL A 241 -9.72 18.32 31.40
N LEU A 242 -8.49 18.30 30.87
CA LEU A 242 -7.51 19.35 31.14
C LEU A 242 -7.97 20.73 30.63
N SER A 243 -8.56 20.77 29.45
CA SER A 243 -9.12 22.01 28.90
C SER A 243 -10.25 22.57 29.76
N TYR A 244 -11.11 21.70 30.25
CA TYR A 244 -12.22 22.07 31.15
C TYR A 244 -11.69 22.60 32.49
N LEU A 245 -10.71 21.93 33.09
CA LEU A 245 -10.04 22.41 34.31
C LEU A 245 -9.36 23.76 34.12
N GLY A 246 -8.66 23.93 33.00
CA GLY A 246 -8.05 25.22 32.64
C GLY A 246 -9.06 26.36 32.54
N MET A 247 -10.20 26.10 31.88
CA MET A 247 -11.30 27.06 31.78
C MET A 247 -11.88 27.41 33.17
N MET A 248 -12.05 26.42 34.05
CA MET A 248 -12.51 26.67 35.42
C MET A 248 -11.56 27.57 36.20
N ILE A 249 -10.25 27.36 36.11
CA ILE A 249 -9.24 28.21 36.77
C ILE A 249 -9.37 29.68 36.29
N VAL A 250 -9.51 29.89 34.99
CA VAL A 250 -9.67 31.25 34.43
C VAL A 250 -10.93 31.92 34.95
N VAL A 251 -12.05 31.19 35.00
CA VAL A 251 -13.32 31.69 35.54
C VAL A 251 -13.20 32.03 37.02
N PHE A 252 -12.57 31.17 37.82
CA PHE A 252 -12.35 31.40 39.25
C PHE A 252 -11.48 32.65 39.48
N ASN A 253 -10.38 32.81 38.76
CA ASN A 253 -9.53 33.99 38.85
C ASN A 253 -10.29 35.26 38.48
N TYR A 254 -11.09 35.21 37.43
CA TYR A 254 -11.92 36.36 37.02
C TYR A 254 -12.95 36.76 38.10
N ILE A 255 -13.63 35.76 38.71
CA ILE A 255 -14.59 36.03 39.80
C ILE A 255 -13.86 36.55 41.04
N TYR A 256 -12.70 36.03 41.37
CA TYR A 256 -11.89 36.43 42.52
C TYR A 256 -11.43 37.90 42.35
N GLU A 257 -10.87 38.28 41.20
CA GLU A 257 -10.47 39.64 40.93
C GLU A 257 -11.64 40.62 40.93
N ARG A 258 -12.79 40.21 40.42
CA ARG A 258 -14.01 41.04 40.45
C ARG A 258 -14.53 41.29 41.88
N LYS A 259 -14.49 40.29 42.73
CA LYS A 259 -14.83 40.46 44.15
C LYS A 259 -13.89 41.42 44.85
N LYS A 260 -12.59 41.27 44.66
CA LYS A 260 -11.58 42.16 45.25
C LYS A 260 -11.75 43.59 44.85
N LYS A 261 -12.08 43.90 43.59
CA LYS A 261 -12.35 45.29 43.11
C LYS A 261 -13.66 45.88 43.64
N ASN A 262 -14.58 45.07 44.13
CA ASN A 262 -15.84 45.57 44.73
C ASN A 262 -15.72 45.80 46.23
N GLU A 263 -14.64 45.34 46.88
CA GLU A 263 -14.35 45.51 48.29
C GLU A 263 -13.33 46.64 48.56
N GLU A 264 -12.71 47.19 47.52
CA GLU A 264 -11.90 48.44 47.52
C GLU A 264 -12.75 49.64 47.11
#